data_1016bc93b6399f0cbe2cb785681d90d9
#
_entry.id   1016bc93b6399f0cbe2cb785681d90d9
#
_cell.length_a   1.000
_cell.length_b   1.000
_cell.length_c   1.000
_cell.angle_alpha   90.00
_cell.angle_beta   90.00
_cell.angle_gamma   90.00
#
_symmetry.space_group_name_H-M   'P 1'
#
loop_
_entity.id
_entity.type
_entity.pdbx_description
1 polymer ?
#
loop_
_entity_poly.entity_id
_entity_poly.type
_entity_poly.pdbx_seq_one_letter_code
_entity_poly.pdbx_strand_id
1 'polypeptide(L)'
;MTARALLLGDSPPSLQRACTECGLAVVRAGSAAEGRALLARGRYELVDGRIARPLPLEEEIQQRLDLFYERLKGHPASGLYQAVLREVERPLVAGALARARGVRAAAAQALGIDRGTLARRIRALGIRR
;
A
#
# COMPACT_ATOMS: atom_id res chain seq x y z
N MET A 1 -7.42 -25.60 -17.09
CA MET A 1 -7.00 -24.58 -16.10
C MET A 1 -8.06 -24.47 -15.04
N THR A 2 -7.66 -24.46 -13.79
CA THR A 2 -8.61 -24.34 -12.68
C THR A 2 -8.97 -22.87 -12.49
N ALA A 3 -10.26 -22.57 -12.53
CA ALA A 3 -10.77 -21.25 -12.20
C ALA A 3 -10.45 -20.87 -10.75
N ARG A 4 -10.09 -19.63 -10.47
CA ARG A 4 -9.61 -19.19 -9.16
C ARG A 4 -10.39 -18.00 -8.64
N ALA A 5 -10.61 -18.00 -7.31
CA ALA A 5 -11.14 -16.86 -6.57
C ALA A 5 -10.05 -16.25 -5.69
N LEU A 6 -9.96 -14.93 -5.65
CA LEU A 6 -9.04 -14.18 -4.79
C LEU A 6 -9.85 -13.47 -3.71
N LEU A 7 -9.68 -13.91 -2.46
CA LEU A 7 -10.40 -13.40 -1.31
C LEU A 7 -9.44 -12.85 -0.27
N LEU A 8 -9.92 -11.92 0.56
CA LEU A 8 -9.20 -11.50 1.76
C LEU A 8 -9.30 -12.56 2.87
N GLY A 9 -8.30 -12.61 3.75
CA GLY A 9 -8.22 -13.58 4.85
C GLY A 9 -9.41 -13.52 5.82
N ASP A 10 -10.02 -12.34 5.96
CA ASP A 10 -11.19 -12.08 6.80
C ASP A 10 -12.53 -12.21 6.04
N SER A 11 -12.51 -12.67 4.79
CA SER A 11 -13.73 -12.88 4.02
C SER A 11 -14.59 -13.97 4.68
N PRO A 12 -15.94 -13.81 4.68
CA PRO A 12 -16.82 -14.72 5.38
C PRO A 12 -16.63 -16.19 4.94
N PRO A 13 -16.67 -17.15 5.86
CA PRO A 13 -16.59 -18.58 5.51
C PRO A 13 -17.66 -19.05 4.52
N SER A 14 -18.83 -18.42 4.54
CA SER A 14 -19.92 -18.68 3.59
C SER A 14 -19.51 -18.36 2.15
N LEU A 15 -18.80 -17.25 1.95
CA LEU A 15 -18.31 -16.87 0.61
C LEU A 15 -17.25 -17.86 0.12
N GLN A 16 -16.34 -18.26 0.99
CA GLN A 16 -15.33 -19.26 0.64
C GLN A 16 -15.96 -20.59 0.23
N ARG A 17 -16.96 -21.04 1.01
CA ARG A 17 -17.69 -22.27 0.72
C ARG A 17 -18.39 -22.19 -0.62
N ALA A 18 -19.10 -21.09 -0.90
CA ALA A 18 -19.75 -20.86 -2.17
C ALA A 18 -18.77 -20.90 -3.36
N CYS A 19 -17.60 -20.28 -3.22
CA CYS A 19 -16.55 -20.34 -4.26
C CYS A 19 -16.11 -21.79 -4.53
N THR A 20 -15.88 -22.57 -3.47
CA THR A 20 -15.49 -23.97 -3.60
C THR A 20 -16.57 -24.83 -4.24
N GLU A 21 -17.82 -24.61 -3.86
CA GLU A 21 -18.99 -25.30 -4.45
C GLU A 21 -19.15 -24.98 -5.95
N CYS A 22 -18.77 -23.76 -6.36
CA CYS A 22 -18.73 -23.37 -7.78
C CYS A 22 -17.47 -23.86 -8.53
N GLY A 23 -16.63 -24.66 -7.90
CA GLY A 23 -15.40 -25.19 -8.52
C GLY A 23 -14.25 -24.20 -8.61
N LEU A 24 -14.30 -23.10 -7.85
CA LEU A 24 -13.22 -22.12 -7.82
C LEU A 24 -12.17 -22.51 -6.76
N ALA A 25 -10.91 -22.53 -7.15
CA ALA A 25 -9.82 -22.66 -6.20
C ALA A 25 -9.62 -21.30 -5.47
N VAL A 26 -9.76 -21.32 -4.15
CA VAL A 26 -9.69 -20.12 -3.33
C VAL A 26 -8.25 -19.77 -2.99
N VAL A 27 -7.80 -18.60 -3.39
CA VAL A 27 -6.53 -17.99 -2.98
C VAL A 27 -6.83 -16.88 -1.96
N ARG A 28 -6.13 -16.88 -0.85
CA ARG A 28 -6.31 -15.88 0.20
C ARG A 28 -5.15 -14.90 0.24
N ALA A 29 -5.49 -13.62 0.32
CA ALA A 29 -4.55 -12.55 0.57
C ALA A 29 -4.70 -12.06 2.02
N GLY A 30 -3.61 -11.81 2.69
CA GLY A 30 -3.60 -11.28 4.07
C GLY A 30 -4.01 -9.82 4.15
N SER A 31 -3.90 -9.09 3.03
CA SER A 31 -4.29 -7.70 2.92
C SER A 31 -4.76 -7.35 1.51
N ALA A 32 -5.46 -6.22 1.36
CA ALA A 32 -5.85 -5.72 0.05
C ALA A 32 -4.63 -5.41 -0.84
N ALA A 33 -3.53 -4.92 -0.26
CA ALA A 33 -2.29 -4.66 -0.99
C ALA A 33 -1.65 -5.95 -1.54
N GLU A 34 -1.60 -7.00 -0.73
CA GLU A 34 -1.16 -8.33 -1.17
C GLU A 34 -2.08 -8.90 -2.26
N GLY A 35 -3.40 -8.75 -2.07
CA GLY A 35 -4.38 -9.15 -3.06
C GLY A 35 -4.19 -8.45 -4.41
N ARG A 36 -3.93 -7.14 -4.41
CA ARG A 36 -3.62 -6.40 -5.64
C ARG A 36 -2.33 -6.87 -6.30
N ALA A 37 -1.30 -7.20 -5.52
CA ALA A 37 -0.06 -7.76 -6.06
C ALA A 37 -0.28 -9.13 -6.71
N LEU A 38 -1.11 -9.99 -6.10
CA LEU A 38 -1.51 -11.27 -6.68
C LEU A 38 -2.35 -11.10 -7.95
N LEU A 39 -3.28 -10.14 -7.93
CA LEU A 39 -4.12 -9.83 -9.09
C LEU A 39 -3.29 -9.35 -10.29
N ALA A 40 -2.23 -8.59 -10.06
CA ALA A 40 -1.32 -8.14 -11.10
C ALA A 40 -0.53 -9.28 -11.77
N ARG A 41 -0.35 -10.40 -11.06
CA ARG A 41 0.46 -11.55 -11.51
C ARG A 41 -0.35 -12.72 -12.06
N GLY A 42 -1.66 -12.72 -11.85
CA GLY A 42 -2.49 -13.86 -12.22
C GLY A 42 -3.90 -13.47 -12.63
N ARG A 43 -4.62 -14.43 -13.19
CA ARG A 43 -6.04 -14.27 -13.53
C ARG A 43 -6.92 -14.91 -12.47
N TYR A 44 -8.01 -14.25 -12.15
CA TYR A 44 -9.01 -14.68 -11.22
C TYR A 44 -10.39 -14.39 -11.79
N GLU A 45 -11.29 -15.34 -11.70
CA GLU A 45 -12.67 -15.21 -12.18
C GLU A 45 -13.54 -14.47 -11.18
N LEU A 46 -13.16 -14.52 -9.90
CA LEU A 46 -13.82 -13.79 -8.82
C LEU A 46 -12.76 -13.11 -7.97
N VAL A 47 -12.97 -11.84 -7.65
CA VAL A 47 -12.07 -11.04 -6.81
C VAL A 47 -12.88 -10.32 -5.75
N ASP A 48 -12.43 -10.40 -4.50
CA ASP A 48 -13.02 -9.61 -3.40
C ASP A 48 -13.02 -8.13 -3.77
N GLY A 49 -14.17 -7.47 -3.67
CA GLY A 49 -14.34 -6.08 -4.07
C GLY A 49 -13.39 -5.11 -3.36
N ARG A 50 -12.95 -5.44 -2.16
CA ARG A 50 -11.97 -4.66 -1.39
C ARG A 50 -10.55 -4.73 -1.99
N ILE A 51 -10.23 -5.83 -2.67
CA ILE A 51 -8.97 -5.99 -3.42
C ILE A 51 -9.03 -5.21 -4.74
N ALA A 52 -10.16 -5.30 -5.43
CA ALA A 52 -10.36 -4.65 -6.74
C ALA A 52 -10.40 -3.12 -6.64
N ARG A 53 -10.82 -2.58 -5.50
CA ARG A 53 -10.82 -1.14 -5.24
C ARG A 53 -9.60 -0.75 -4.40
N PRO A 54 -8.72 0.12 -4.92
CA PRO A 54 -7.68 0.70 -4.07
C PRO A 54 -8.36 1.48 -2.94
N LEU A 55 -7.91 1.28 -1.72
CA LEU A 55 -8.35 2.08 -0.59
C LEU A 55 -7.87 3.52 -0.76
N PRO A 56 -8.67 4.52 -0.38
CA PRO A 56 -8.16 5.87 -0.22
C PRO A 56 -6.93 5.87 0.69
N LEU A 57 -5.95 6.72 0.39
CA LEU A 57 -4.69 6.76 1.15
C LEU A 57 -4.92 6.96 2.65
N GLU A 58 -5.89 7.79 3.01
CA GLU A 58 -6.28 8.03 4.41
C GLU A 58 -6.70 6.73 5.12
N GLU A 59 -7.50 5.90 4.47
CA GLU A 59 -7.94 4.62 5.03
C GLU A 59 -6.78 3.61 5.15
N GLU A 60 -5.87 3.58 4.18
CA GLU A 60 -4.66 2.74 4.27
C GLU A 60 -3.78 3.15 5.44
N ILE A 61 -3.58 4.45 5.63
CA ILE A 61 -2.82 4.99 6.76
C ILE A 61 -3.51 4.65 8.07
N GLN A 62 -4.83 4.84 8.15
CA GLN A 62 -5.61 4.54 9.36
C GLN A 62 -5.46 3.07 9.76
N GLN A 63 -5.60 2.14 8.83
CA GLN A 63 -5.43 0.70 9.10
C GLN A 63 -4.04 0.37 9.61
N ARG A 64 -2.99 0.98 9.06
CA ARG A 64 -1.61 0.78 9.51
C ARG A 64 -1.37 1.36 10.90
N LEU A 65 -1.98 2.51 11.22
CA LEU A 65 -1.91 3.11 12.55
C LEU A 65 -2.63 2.25 13.60
N ASP A 66 -3.78 1.71 13.27
CA ASP A 66 -4.53 0.83 14.18
C ASP A 66 -3.70 -0.40 14.55
N LEU A 67 -3.04 -1.04 13.57
CA LEU A 67 -2.12 -2.16 13.82
C LEU A 67 -0.92 -1.75 14.66
N PHE A 68 -0.39 -0.56 14.45
CA PHE A 68 0.73 -0.03 15.24
C PHE A 68 0.33 0.15 16.71
N TYR A 69 -0.83 0.78 16.96
CA TYR A 69 -1.33 0.97 18.32
C TYR A 69 -1.66 -0.36 19.02
N GLU A 70 -2.19 -1.35 18.32
CA GLU A 70 -2.40 -2.69 18.85
C GLU A 70 -1.09 -3.35 19.30
N ARG A 71 -0.02 -3.19 18.52
CA ARG A 71 1.31 -3.73 18.86
C ARG A 71 1.96 -3.05 20.04
N LEU A 72 1.63 -1.79 20.31
CA LEU A 72 2.13 -1.07 21.49
C LEU A 72 1.61 -1.62 22.81
N LYS A 73 0.47 -2.31 22.82
CA LYS A 73 -0.15 -2.91 24.01
C LYS A 73 -0.28 -1.94 25.19
N GLY A 74 -0.72 -0.71 24.92
CA GLY A 74 -0.87 0.34 25.91
C GLY A 74 0.39 1.14 26.24
N HIS A 75 1.54 0.82 25.65
CA HIS A 75 2.74 1.64 25.78
C HIS A 75 2.57 2.97 25.01
N PRO A 76 3.10 4.09 25.53
CA PRO A 76 2.98 5.37 24.84
C PRO A 76 3.74 5.38 23.53
N ALA A 77 3.13 5.92 22.49
CA ALA A 77 3.81 6.17 21.21
C ALA A 77 4.76 7.35 21.35
N SER A 78 5.94 7.26 20.74
CA SER A 78 6.95 8.32 20.70
C SER A 78 7.48 8.48 19.29
N GLY A 79 7.58 9.74 18.82
CA GLY A 79 8.10 10.05 17.49
C GLY A 79 7.23 9.59 16.33
N LEU A 80 5.95 9.28 16.56
CA LEU A 80 5.04 8.72 15.56
C LEU A 80 4.84 9.66 14.38
N TYR A 81 4.69 10.95 14.62
CA TYR A 81 4.50 11.94 13.56
C TYR A 81 5.65 11.91 12.54
N GLN A 82 6.89 11.96 13.00
CA GLN A 82 8.06 11.93 12.13
C GLN A 82 8.22 10.58 11.43
N ALA A 83 7.93 9.48 12.12
CA ALA A 83 8.01 8.14 11.56
C ALA A 83 7.01 7.97 10.39
N VAL A 84 5.76 8.37 10.59
CA VAL A 84 4.71 8.29 9.54
C VAL A 84 5.03 9.23 8.38
N LEU A 85 5.47 10.45 8.63
CA LEU A 85 5.87 11.38 7.58
C LEU A 85 6.99 10.82 6.70
N ARG A 86 7.99 10.18 7.29
CA ARG A 86 9.08 9.54 6.53
C ARG A 86 8.60 8.43 5.62
N GLU A 87 7.71 7.60 6.12
CA GLU A 87 7.11 6.50 5.34
C GLU A 87 6.33 7.01 4.13
N VAL A 88 5.65 8.15 4.26
CA VAL A 88 4.90 8.79 3.16
C VAL A 88 5.83 9.59 2.25
N GLU A 89 6.76 10.37 2.80
CA GLU A 89 7.66 11.24 2.02
C GLU A 89 8.60 10.44 1.12
N ARG A 90 9.13 9.32 1.60
CA ARG A 90 10.09 8.51 0.84
C ARG A 90 9.55 8.09 -0.54
N PRO A 91 8.42 7.39 -0.64
CA PRO A 91 7.86 7.01 -1.94
C PRO A 91 7.41 8.22 -2.76
N LEU A 92 6.95 9.29 -2.11
CA LEU A 92 6.54 10.53 -2.78
C LEU A 92 7.73 11.17 -3.52
N VAL A 93 8.82 11.40 -2.82
CA VAL A 93 10.03 12.03 -3.36
C VAL A 93 10.72 11.12 -4.37
N ALA A 94 10.91 9.84 -4.03
CA ALA A 94 11.53 8.88 -4.92
C ALA A 94 10.73 8.69 -6.22
N GLY A 95 9.40 8.61 -6.11
CA GLY A 95 8.50 8.51 -7.26
C GLY A 95 8.51 9.73 -8.17
N ALA A 96 8.55 10.93 -7.60
CA ALA A 96 8.66 12.17 -8.37
C ALA A 96 10.00 12.27 -9.11
N LEU A 97 11.11 11.92 -8.45
CA LEU A 97 12.43 11.87 -9.07
C LEU A 97 12.51 10.85 -10.21
N ALA A 98 11.93 9.67 -10.02
CA ALA A 98 11.90 8.63 -11.05
C ALA A 98 11.12 9.09 -12.29
N ARG A 99 9.95 9.69 -12.10
CA ARG A 99 9.13 10.23 -13.21
C ARG A 99 9.79 11.42 -13.91
N ALA A 100 10.54 12.22 -13.16
CA ALA A 100 11.33 13.34 -13.69
C ALA A 100 12.69 12.90 -14.27
N ARG A 101 12.97 11.61 -14.33
CA ARG A 101 14.25 11.05 -14.81
C ARG A 101 15.47 11.67 -14.12
N GLY A 102 15.36 11.91 -12.81
CA GLY A 102 16.40 12.51 -12.00
C GLY A 102 16.53 14.04 -12.10
N VAL A 103 15.69 14.70 -12.91
CA VAL A 103 15.70 16.17 -13.02
C VAL A 103 15.01 16.78 -11.80
N ARG A 104 15.81 17.29 -10.86
CA ARG A 104 15.31 17.80 -9.57
C ARG A 104 14.33 18.96 -9.71
N ALA A 105 14.56 19.85 -10.68
CA ALA A 105 13.64 20.97 -10.94
C ALA A 105 12.24 20.51 -11.33
N ALA A 106 12.14 19.50 -12.20
CA ALA A 106 10.86 18.93 -12.60
C ALA A 106 10.19 18.17 -11.46
N ALA A 107 10.96 17.43 -10.65
CA ALA A 107 10.45 16.73 -9.47
C ALA A 107 9.92 17.73 -8.42
N ALA A 108 10.64 18.82 -8.13
CA ALA A 108 10.20 19.85 -7.21
C ALA A 108 8.89 20.52 -7.68
N GLN A 109 8.80 20.81 -8.96
CA GLN A 109 7.59 21.36 -9.56
C GLN A 109 6.39 20.41 -9.43
N ALA A 110 6.59 19.13 -9.71
CA ALA A 110 5.54 18.11 -9.58
C ALA A 110 5.06 17.95 -8.14
N LEU A 111 5.97 18.05 -7.16
CA LEU A 111 5.65 17.97 -5.72
C LEU A 111 5.09 19.29 -5.15
N GLY A 112 5.21 20.41 -5.87
CA GLY A 112 4.78 21.72 -5.38
C GLY A 112 5.68 22.28 -4.29
N ILE A 113 6.97 21.96 -4.27
CA ILE A 113 7.98 22.44 -3.32
C ILE A 113 9.13 23.10 -4.06
N ASP A 114 9.91 23.93 -3.34
CA ASP A 114 11.09 24.55 -3.93
C ASP A 114 12.28 23.59 -4.00
N ARG A 115 13.28 23.93 -4.84
CA ARG A 115 14.47 23.07 -5.04
C ARG A 115 15.27 22.85 -3.78
N GLY A 116 15.38 23.87 -2.92
CA GLY A 116 16.10 23.76 -1.66
C GLY A 116 15.44 22.79 -0.68
N THR A 117 14.12 22.86 -0.58
CA THR A 117 13.32 21.92 0.21
C THR A 117 13.48 20.50 -0.31
N LEU A 118 13.39 20.29 -1.61
CA LEU A 118 13.60 18.97 -2.23
C LEU A 118 15.00 18.44 -1.93
N ALA A 119 16.03 19.25 -2.07
CA ALA A 119 17.41 18.84 -1.79
C ALA A 119 17.60 18.41 -0.32
N ARG A 120 17.02 19.15 0.62
CA ARG A 120 17.02 18.79 2.05
C ARG A 120 16.31 17.48 2.31
N ARG A 121 15.15 17.27 1.67
CA ARG A 121 14.37 16.03 1.83
C ARG A 121 15.10 14.82 1.26
N ILE A 122 15.70 14.93 0.10
CA ILE A 122 16.50 13.86 -0.52
C ILE A 122 17.62 13.42 0.46
N ARG A 123 18.32 14.36 1.07
CA ARG A 123 19.36 14.06 2.05
C ARG A 123 18.80 13.43 3.33
N ALA A 124 17.75 14.02 3.90
CA ALA A 124 17.13 13.53 5.14
C ALA A 124 16.54 12.12 5.00
N LEU A 125 16.00 11.79 3.82
CA LEU A 125 15.42 10.49 3.53
C LEU A 125 16.44 9.45 3.05
N GLY A 126 17.68 9.84 2.81
CA GLY A 126 18.74 8.96 2.31
C GLY A 126 18.43 8.38 0.92
N ILE A 127 17.74 9.13 0.06
CA ILE A 127 17.42 8.69 -1.29
C ILE A 127 18.68 8.80 -2.14
N ARG A 128 19.11 7.68 -2.69
CA ARG A 128 20.21 7.61 -3.65
C ARG A 128 19.68 7.76 -5.07
N ARG A 129 20.54 8.30 -5.94
CA ARG A 129 20.29 8.37 -7.39
C ARG A 129 20.37 6.98 -8.02
#